data_964be364ae0847e81d3e3cf8d72f5dd7
#
_entry.id   964be364ae0847e81d3e3cf8d72f5dd7
#
_cell.length_a   1.000
_cell.length_b   1.000
_cell.length_c   1.000
_cell.angle_alpha   90.00
_cell.angle_beta   90.00
_cell.angle_gamma   90.00
#
_symmetry.space_group_name_H-M   'P 1'
#
loop_
_entity.id
_entity.type
_entity.pdbx_description
1 polymer ?
#
loop_
_entity_poly.entity_id
_entity_poly.type
_entity_poly.pdbx_seq_one_letter_code
_entity_poly.pdbx_strand_id
1 'polypeptide(L)'
;MKENNIIFELKNIYKAIRKQQIIIDASFKIYEGSLHAFVGENGAGKSTIMNICAGNDLSYSGSLYFNGKNIDDIKNRKSFLFFNTDLKFPQYLNALEYVKNFVYAFNGNELSNDAIIEKFKEYEIEHRLKNNPNSFSSGEKKKLALLFSELANPKLLFLDEPEANLDPTSRLKLYQKLYEFKSKGMAVFVSTHLINEIKDYVDMATFITHGRIAWTGKIENHKQLASLYSKYILDNKEVK
;
A
#
# COMPACT_ATOMS: atom_id res chain seq x y z
N MET A 1 22.03 15.33 3.84
CA MET A 1 20.78 14.54 3.68
C MET A 1 20.95 13.70 2.44
N LYS A 2 20.83 12.36 2.54
CA LYS A 2 20.81 11.53 1.32
C LYS A 2 19.57 11.93 0.53
N GLU A 3 19.73 12.34 -0.72
CA GLU A 3 18.59 12.44 -1.64
C GLU A 3 17.94 11.06 -1.68
N ASN A 4 16.71 10.95 -1.20
CA ASN A 4 15.98 9.70 -1.26
C ASN A 4 15.75 9.37 -2.73
N ASN A 5 16.23 8.22 -3.19
CA ASN A 5 16.02 7.76 -4.56
C ASN A 5 14.53 7.56 -4.84
N ILE A 6 14.10 7.93 -6.04
CA ILE A 6 12.73 7.67 -6.49
C ILE A 6 12.63 6.17 -6.80
N ILE A 7 11.77 5.47 -6.08
CA ILE A 7 11.51 4.06 -6.33
C ILE A 7 10.35 3.86 -7.32
N PHE A 8 9.34 4.73 -7.26
CA PHE A 8 8.17 4.65 -8.13
C PHE A 8 7.73 6.04 -8.56
N GLU A 9 7.34 6.20 -9.82
CA GLU A 9 6.88 7.48 -10.37
C GLU A 9 5.70 7.27 -11.30
N LEU A 10 4.64 8.07 -11.10
CA LEU A 10 3.52 8.21 -12.02
C LEU A 10 3.68 9.52 -12.78
N LYS A 11 3.43 9.49 -14.09
CA LYS A 11 3.45 10.68 -14.95
C LYS A 11 2.19 10.76 -15.81
N ASN A 12 1.45 11.84 -15.63
CA ASN A 12 0.30 12.23 -16.45
C ASN A 12 -0.71 11.08 -16.63
N ILE A 13 -1.10 10.44 -15.51
CA ILE A 13 -2.06 9.34 -15.55
C ILE A 13 -3.47 9.88 -15.74
N TYR A 14 -4.14 9.37 -16.77
CA TYR A 14 -5.56 9.60 -17.04
C TYR A 14 -6.29 8.27 -17.10
N LYS A 15 -7.48 8.21 -16.50
CA LYS A 15 -8.34 7.02 -16.53
C LYS A 15 -9.79 7.44 -16.67
N ALA A 16 -10.49 6.82 -17.62
CA ALA A 16 -11.94 6.93 -17.75
C ALA A 16 -12.59 5.55 -17.60
N ILE A 17 -13.78 5.51 -16.98
CA ILE A 17 -14.64 4.31 -16.89
C ILE A 17 -16.00 4.71 -17.46
N ARG A 18 -16.50 3.99 -18.47
CA ARG A 18 -17.80 4.26 -19.13
C ARG A 18 -18.00 5.74 -19.49
N LYS A 19 -17.01 6.37 -20.11
CA LYS A 19 -16.99 7.81 -20.51
C LYS A 19 -16.87 8.82 -19.35
N GLN A 20 -16.89 8.39 -18.09
CA GLN A 20 -16.65 9.27 -16.95
C GLN A 20 -15.15 9.29 -16.64
N GLN A 21 -14.54 10.47 -16.59
CA GLN A 21 -13.15 10.63 -16.13
C GLN A 21 -13.08 10.38 -14.62
N ILE A 22 -12.24 9.41 -14.24
CA ILE A 22 -12.02 9.02 -12.84
C ILE A 22 -10.69 9.57 -12.35
N ILE A 23 -9.65 9.53 -13.20
CA ILE A 23 -8.33 10.10 -12.89
C ILE A 23 -7.99 11.09 -13.99
N ILE A 24 -7.49 12.26 -13.58
CA ILE A 24 -7.22 13.39 -14.45
C ILE A 24 -5.84 13.95 -14.11
N ASP A 25 -4.86 13.67 -14.98
CA ASP A 25 -3.50 14.20 -14.89
C ASP A 25 -2.80 13.92 -13.54
N ALA A 26 -2.89 12.69 -13.05
CA ALA A 26 -2.25 12.34 -11.81
C ALA A 26 -0.75 12.08 -12.01
N SER A 27 0.07 12.84 -11.25
CA SER A 27 1.53 12.70 -11.25
C SER A 27 2.07 12.85 -9.83
N PHE A 28 2.86 11.88 -9.38
CA PHE A 28 3.59 11.96 -8.10
C PHE A 28 4.72 10.92 -8.05
N LYS A 29 5.53 10.99 -6.98
CA LYS A 29 6.69 10.13 -6.76
C LYS A 29 6.63 9.46 -5.40
N ILE A 30 7.12 8.22 -5.32
CA ILE A 30 7.33 7.48 -4.07
C ILE A 30 8.84 7.28 -3.93
N TYR A 31 9.37 7.46 -2.72
CA TYR A 31 10.80 7.41 -2.44
C TYR A 31 11.16 6.14 -1.65
N GLU A 32 12.37 5.64 -1.88
CA GLU A 32 12.92 4.49 -1.15
C GLU A 32 12.90 4.73 0.37
N GLY A 33 12.53 3.70 1.14
CA GLY A 33 12.51 3.75 2.59
C GLY A 33 11.59 4.83 3.18
N SER A 34 10.54 5.25 2.46
CA SER A 34 9.54 6.20 2.95
C SER A 34 8.22 5.53 3.29
N LEU A 35 7.53 6.02 4.30
CA LEU A 35 6.11 5.77 4.52
C LEU A 35 5.32 6.94 3.93
N HIS A 36 4.62 6.67 2.83
CA HIS A 36 3.90 7.66 2.03
C HIS A 36 2.40 7.45 2.15
N ALA A 37 1.68 8.42 2.72
CA ALA A 37 0.23 8.40 2.82
C ALA A 37 -0.43 8.91 1.54
N PHE A 38 -1.34 8.14 0.97
CA PHE A 38 -2.19 8.53 -0.14
C PHE A 38 -3.60 8.84 0.37
N VAL A 39 -3.91 10.10 0.45
CA VAL A 39 -5.05 10.60 1.21
C VAL A 39 -6.11 11.20 0.30
N GLY A 40 -7.36 10.87 0.56
CA GLY A 40 -8.50 11.41 -0.17
C GLY A 40 -9.81 10.80 0.32
N GLU A 41 -10.91 11.43 -0.05
CA GLU A 41 -12.25 10.93 0.29
C GLU A 41 -12.59 9.63 -0.43
N ASN A 42 -13.66 8.98 0.02
CA ASN A 42 -14.21 7.84 -0.70
C ASN A 42 -14.69 8.29 -2.09
N GLY A 43 -14.32 7.53 -3.12
CA GLY A 43 -14.61 7.89 -4.51
C GLY A 43 -13.64 8.90 -5.15
N ALA A 44 -12.65 9.43 -4.44
CA ALA A 44 -11.66 10.36 -5.00
C ALA A 44 -10.73 9.73 -6.07
N GLY A 45 -10.69 8.40 -6.20
CA GLY A 45 -9.86 7.69 -7.18
C GLY A 45 -8.66 6.93 -6.58
N LYS A 46 -8.54 6.83 -5.23
CA LYS A 46 -7.43 6.16 -4.55
C LYS A 46 -7.23 4.72 -5.05
N SER A 47 -8.24 3.87 -4.90
CA SER A 47 -8.15 2.45 -5.32
C SER A 47 -7.93 2.30 -6.82
N THR A 48 -8.43 3.23 -7.65
CA THR A 48 -8.18 3.24 -9.09
C THR A 48 -6.69 3.46 -9.38
N ILE A 49 -6.07 4.47 -8.77
CA ILE A 49 -4.61 4.70 -8.92
C ILE A 49 -3.82 3.53 -8.35
N MET A 50 -4.19 3.00 -7.19
CA MET A 50 -3.51 1.85 -6.60
C MET A 50 -3.55 0.62 -7.52
N ASN A 51 -4.70 0.33 -8.15
CA ASN A 51 -4.83 -0.78 -9.12
C ASN A 51 -4.02 -0.55 -10.39
N ILE A 52 -3.94 0.70 -10.88
CA ILE A 52 -3.07 1.07 -12.00
C ILE A 52 -1.60 0.82 -11.63
N CYS A 53 -1.14 1.31 -10.47
CA CYS A 53 0.22 1.12 -9.97
C CYS A 53 0.57 -0.37 -9.81
N ALA A 54 -0.36 -1.16 -9.29
CA ALA A 54 -0.21 -2.60 -9.11
C ALA A 54 -0.22 -3.39 -10.43
N GLY A 55 -0.69 -2.77 -11.52
CA GLY A 55 -0.87 -3.41 -12.82
C GLY A 55 -2.10 -4.30 -12.93
N ASN A 56 -3.05 -4.14 -12.03
CA ASN A 56 -4.35 -4.80 -12.09
C ASN A 56 -5.28 -4.11 -13.09
N ASP A 57 -5.05 -2.85 -13.41
CA ASP A 57 -5.77 -2.09 -14.43
C ASP A 57 -4.75 -1.50 -15.41
N LEU A 58 -4.82 -1.96 -16.66
CA LEU A 58 -3.93 -1.53 -17.76
C LEU A 58 -4.61 -0.54 -18.71
N SER A 59 -5.87 -0.20 -18.48
CA SER A 59 -6.66 0.70 -19.34
C SER A 59 -6.54 2.15 -18.85
N TYR A 60 -5.36 2.75 -19.02
CA TYR A 60 -5.07 4.13 -18.68
C TYR A 60 -4.15 4.76 -19.74
N SER A 61 -3.97 6.07 -19.74
CA SER A 61 -2.91 6.76 -20.46
C SER A 61 -1.94 7.43 -19.49
N GLY A 62 -0.74 7.72 -19.94
CA GLY A 62 0.38 8.20 -19.12
C GLY A 62 1.46 7.14 -18.97
N SER A 63 2.33 7.29 -17.99
CA SER A 63 3.49 6.41 -17.82
C SER A 63 3.77 6.12 -16.36
N LEU A 64 4.17 4.87 -16.07
CA LEU A 64 4.63 4.42 -14.76
C LEU A 64 6.10 4.00 -14.83
N TYR A 65 6.86 4.35 -13.80
CA TYR A 65 8.27 4.00 -13.70
C TYR A 65 8.57 3.35 -12.36
N PHE A 66 9.36 2.27 -12.38
CA PHE A 66 9.91 1.63 -11.19
C PHE A 66 11.43 1.61 -11.31
N ASN A 67 12.14 2.18 -10.33
CA ASN A 67 13.60 2.37 -10.38
C ASN A 67 14.06 3.02 -11.70
N GLY A 68 13.32 4.04 -12.17
CA GLY A 68 13.61 4.77 -13.42
C GLY A 68 13.30 4.02 -14.71
N LYS A 69 12.84 2.77 -14.65
CA LYS A 69 12.44 1.96 -15.82
C LYS A 69 10.94 1.96 -15.99
N ASN A 70 10.47 2.12 -17.23
CA ASN A 70 9.04 2.01 -17.53
C ASN A 70 8.52 0.62 -17.15
N ILE A 71 7.35 0.56 -16.48
CA ILE A 71 6.75 -0.68 -15.96
C ILE A 71 6.00 -1.47 -17.03
N ASP A 72 5.81 -0.96 -18.23
CA ASP A 72 5.16 -1.72 -19.32
C ASP A 72 5.88 -3.06 -19.58
N ASP A 73 7.13 -3.20 -19.14
CA ASP A 73 7.83 -4.49 -19.05
C ASP A 73 7.45 -5.21 -17.74
N ILE A 74 6.62 -6.26 -17.86
CA ILE A 74 6.09 -7.11 -16.78
C ILE A 74 7.20 -7.67 -15.86
N LYS A 75 8.42 -7.86 -16.35
CA LYS A 75 9.56 -8.37 -15.56
C LYS A 75 9.94 -7.48 -14.38
N ASN A 76 9.66 -6.18 -14.45
CA ASN A 76 9.96 -5.23 -13.39
C ASN A 76 8.94 -5.24 -12.23
N ARG A 77 7.81 -5.94 -12.36
CA ARG A 77 6.74 -5.99 -11.34
C ARG A 77 7.00 -6.94 -10.18
N LYS A 78 8.02 -7.80 -10.25
CA LYS A 78 8.36 -8.74 -9.18
C LYS A 78 8.98 -8.11 -7.92
N SER A 79 9.15 -6.79 -7.87
CA SER A 79 9.83 -6.13 -6.76
C SER A 79 8.89 -5.37 -5.83
N PHE A 80 7.58 -5.37 -6.08
CA PHE A 80 6.59 -4.75 -5.22
C PHE A 80 5.38 -5.66 -4.99
N LEU A 81 4.72 -5.45 -3.86
CA LEU A 81 3.49 -6.14 -3.49
C LEU A 81 2.33 -5.14 -3.40
N PHE A 82 1.14 -5.64 -3.68
CA PHE A 82 -0.09 -4.89 -3.53
C PHE A 82 -1.13 -5.73 -2.78
N PHE A 83 -1.68 -5.15 -1.73
CA PHE A 83 -2.83 -5.70 -1.02
C PHE A 83 -3.97 -4.70 -1.03
N ASN A 84 -5.09 -5.13 -1.57
CA ASN A 84 -6.35 -4.39 -1.54
C ASN A 84 -7.17 -4.72 -0.28
N THR A 85 -8.28 -4.02 -0.10
CA THR A 85 -9.22 -4.26 1.01
C THR A 85 -9.88 -5.65 0.97
N ASP A 86 -10.08 -6.23 -0.22
CA ASP A 86 -10.72 -7.54 -0.41
C ASP A 86 -9.65 -8.61 -0.72
N LEU A 87 -8.96 -9.05 0.34
CA LEU A 87 -7.91 -10.06 0.23
C LEU A 87 -8.50 -11.43 -0.13
N LYS A 88 -8.12 -11.93 -1.32
CA LYS A 88 -8.45 -13.27 -1.81
C LYS A 88 -7.19 -14.11 -1.95
N PHE A 89 -7.30 -15.36 -1.56
CA PHE A 89 -6.19 -16.32 -1.53
C PHE A 89 -6.53 -17.55 -2.37
N PRO A 90 -5.52 -18.32 -2.83
CA PRO A 90 -5.74 -19.60 -3.52
C PRO A 90 -6.58 -20.57 -2.67
N GLN A 91 -7.55 -21.21 -3.30
CA GLN A 91 -8.52 -22.06 -2.57
C GLN A 91 -7.92 -23.36 -2.01
N TYR A 92 -6.83 -23.86 -2.59
CA TYR A 92 -6.28 -25.18 -2.29
C TYR A 92 -5.06 -25.16 -1.39
N LEU A 93 -4.64 -23.99 -0.90
CA LEU A 93 -3.49 -23.86 -0.01
C LEU A 93 -3.94 -23.54 1.41
N ASN A 94 -3.31 -24.18 2.39
CA ASN A 94 -3.37 -23.69 3.76
C ASN A 94 -2.42 -22.49 3.94
N ALA A 95 -2.50 -21.80 5.08
CA ALA A 95 -1.76 -20.56 5.29
C ALA A 95 -0.23 -20.75 5.30
N LEU A 96 0.26 -21.87 5.85
CA LEU A 96 1.69 -22.18 5.84
C LEU A 96 2.20 -22.41 4.41
N GLU A 97 1.48 -23.23 3.63
CA GLU A 97 1.80 -23.51 2.23
C GLU A 97 1.73 -22.25 1.39
N TYR A 98 0.71 -21.41 1.63
CA TYR A 98 0.57 -20.12 0.95
C TYR A 98 1.82 -19.27 1.16
N VAL A 99 2.21 -19.01 2.41
CA VAL A 99 3.37 -18.19 2.73
C VAL A 99 4.64 -18.77 2.11
N LYS A 100 4.89 -20.07 2.30
CA LYS A 100 6.08 -20.74 1.77
C LYS A 100 6.21 -20.61 0.27
N ASN A 101 5.15 -20.96 -0.46
CA ASN A 101 5.17 -20.98 -1.92
C ASN A 101 5.24 -19.57 -2.53
N PHE A 102 4.51 -18.62 -1.95
CA PHE A 102 4.50 -17.25 -2.47
C PHE A 102 5.79 -16.48 -2.16
N VAL A 103 6.41 -16.67 -0.98
CA VAL A 103 7.72 -16.07 -0.70
C VAL A 103 8.76 -16.62 -1.66
N TYR A 104 8.78 -17.94 -1.88
CA TYR A 104 9.67 -18.55 -2.87
C TYR A 104 9.43 -18.01 -4.28
N ALA A 105 8.18 -17.94 -4.72
CA ALA A 105 7.84 -17.40 -6.04
C ALA A 105 8.19 -15.91 -6.19
N PHE A 106 8.13 -15.14 -5.10
CA PHE A 106 8.41 -13.72 -5.11
C PHE A 106 9.89 -13.39 -5.16
N ASN A 107 10.70 -14.00 -4.29
CA ASN A 107 12.12 -13.62 -4.11
C ASN A 107 13.10 -14.78 -4.21
N GLY A 108 12.64 -16.03 -4.42
CA GLY A 108 13.47 -17.23 -4.50
C GLY A 108 13.92 -17.80 -3.15
N ASN A 109 13.49 -17.20 -2.03
CA ASN A 109 13.91 -17.66 -0.72
C ASN A 109 13.13 -18.90 -0.27
N GLU A 110 13.85 -19.96 0.03
CA GLU A 110 13.27 -21.14 0.70
C GLU A 110 13.24 -20.93 2.21
N LEU A 111 12.03 -20.86 2.75
CA LEU A 111 11.82 -20.74 4.18
C LEU A 111 11.58 -22.13 4.82
N SER A 112 12.20 -22.38 5.98
CA SER A 112 11.86 -23.53 6.80
C SER A 112 10.46 -23.36 7.41
N ASN A 113 9.79 -24.48 7.67
CA ASN A 113 8.48 -24.44 8.33
C ASN A 113 8.60 -23.76 9.71
N ASP A 114 9.68 -24.00 10.46
CA ASP A 114 9.88 -23.41 11.79
C ASP A 114 9.99 -21.88 11.71
N ALA A 115 10.71 -21.33 10.73
CA ALA A 115 10.80 -19.88 10.53
C ALA A 115 9.42 -19.25 10.22
N ILE A 116 8.60 -19.94 9.42
CA ILE A 116 7.24 -19.49 9.12
C ILE A 116 6.37 -19.56 10.37
N ILE A 117 6.43 -20.67 11.14
CA ILE A 117 5.66 -20.87 12.36
C ILE A 117 5.98 -19.78 13.40
N GLU A 118 7.26 -19.44 13.59
CA GLU A 118 7.65 -18.34 14.47
C GLU A 118 7.00 -17.01 14.05
N LYS A 119 6.96 -16.71 12.75
CA LYS A 119 6.27 -15.52 12.27
C LYS A 119 4.76 -15.55 12.51
N PHE A 120 4.12 -16.69 12.35
CA PHE A 120 2.69 -16.83 12.68
C PHE A 120 2.42 -16.57 14.16
N LYS A 121 3.32 -16.97 15.08
CA LYS A 121 3.24 -16.65 16.51
C LYS A 121 3.41 -15.14 16.75
N GLU A 122 4.42 -14.49 16.15
CA GLU A 122 4.63 -13.04 16.27
C GLU A 122 3.38 -12.23 15.84
N TYR A 123 2.69 -12.70 14.81
CA TYR A 123 1.45 -12.09 14.31
C TYR A 123 0.17 -12.58 15.02
N GLU A 124 0.29 -13.45 16.03
CA GLU A 124 -0.84 -13.97 16.82
C GLU A 124 -1.89 -14.70 15.96
N ILE A 125 -1.45 -15.45 14.94
CA ILE A 125 -2.29 -16.26 14.04
C ILE A 125 -1.80 -17.69 13.84
N GLU A 126 -1.00 -18.23 14.77
CA GLU A 126 -0.46 -19.61 14.69
C GLU A 126 -1.55 -20.68 14.65
N HIS A 127 -2.69 -20.43 15.29
CA HIS A 127 -3.84 -21.33 15.28
C HIS A 127 -4.47 -21.49 13.88
N ARG A 128 -4.07 -20.65 12.94
CA ARG A 128 -4.58 -20.64 11.55
C ARG A 128 -3.65 -21.33 10.55
N LEU A 129 -2.49 -21.81 10.94
CA LEU A 129 -1.47 -22.38 10.05
C LEU A 129 -2.02 -23.40 9.03
N LYS A 130 -2.90 -24.29 9.48
CA LYS A 130 -3.49 -25.38 8.68
C LYS A 130 -4.79 -25.00 7.97
N ASN A 131 -5.31 -23.79 8.18
CA ASN A 131 -6.55 -23.35 7.57
C ASN A 131 -6.29 -22.64 6.23
N ASN A 132 -7.28 -22.70 5.34
CA ASN A 132 -7.24 -21.88 4.13
C ASN A 132 -7.43 -20.40 4.49
N PRO A 133 -6.57 -19.47 3.99
CA PRO A 133 -6.65 -18.06 4.35
C PRO A 133 -7.98 -17.38 4.00
N ASN A 134 -8.76 -17.89 3.05
CA ASN A 134 -10.08 -17.33 2.75
C ASN A 134 -11.07 -17.47 3.93
N SER A 135 -10.84 -18.45 4.83
CA SER A 135 -11.65 -18.65 6.05
C SER A 135 -11.27 -17.73 7.22
N PHE A 136 -10.22 -16.91 7.05
CA PHE A 136 -9.75 -15.99 8.07
C PHE A 136 -10.70 -14.81 8.22
N SER A 137 -10.80 -14.25 9.44
CA SER A 137 -11.42 -12.94 9.64
C SER A 137 -10.67 -11.84 8.87
N SER A 138 -11.30 -10.69 8.66
CA SER A 138 -10.63 -9.57 7.97
C SER A 138 -9.34 -9.15 8.65
N GLY A 139 -9.30 -9.14 10.00
CA GLY A 139 -8.10 -8.83 10.76
C GLY A 139 -6.99 -9.89 10.60
N GLU A 140 -7.33 -11.19 10.67
CA GLU A 140 -6.37 -12.26 10.44
C GLU A 140 -5.80 -12.26 9.02
N LYS A 141 -6.63 -11.95 8.00
CA LYS A 141 -6.16 -11.79 6.61
C LYS A 141 -5.14 -10.66 6.48
N LYS A 142 -5.36 -9.54 7.17
CA LYS A 142 -4.42 -8.41 7.18
C LYS A 142 -3.12 -8.75 7.89
N LYS A 143 -3.20 -9.44 9.04
CA LYS A 143 -2.03 -9.98 9.74
C LYS A 143 -1.22 -10.90 8.82
N LEU A 144 -1.88 -11.80 8.07
CA LEU A 144 -1.22 -12.68 7.11
C LEU A 144 -0.57 -11.90 5.97
N ALA A 145 -1.21 -10.86 5.44
CA ALA A 145 -0.65 -10.00 4.39
C ALA A 145 0.60 -9.26 4.88
N LEU A 146 0.60 -8.74 6.11
CA LEU A 146 1.77 -8.09 6.71
C LEU A 146 2.90 -9.08 6.99
N LEU A 147 2.59 -10.27 7.54
CA LEU A 147 3.53 -11.36 7.75
C LEU A 147 4.21 -11.76 6.44
N PHE A 148 3.42 -11.95 5.39
CA PHE A 148 3.92 -12.24 4.05
C PHE A 148 4.83 -11.12 3.54
N SER A 149 4.42 -9.85 3.70
CA SER A 149 5.23 -8.69 3.29
C SER A 149 6.58 -8.64 4.02
N GLU A 150 6.60 -8.99 5.31
CA GLU A 150 7.85 -9.03 6.07
C GLU A 150 8.79 -10.13 5.57
N LEU A 151 8.28 -11.31 5.29
CA LEU A 151 9.07 -12.46 4.80
C LEU A 151 9.51 -12.29 3.33
N ALA A 152 8.64 -11.73 2.49
CA ALA A 152 8.93 -11.48 1.09
C ALA A 152 9.87 -10.28 0.90
N ASN A 153 9.88 -9.35 1.84
CA ASN A 153 10.70 -8.14 1.86
C ASN A 153 10.73 -7.38 0.51
N PRO A 154 9.56 -6.93 0.01
CA PRO A 154 9.49 -6.20 -1.25
C PRO A 154 10.20 -4.84 -1.13
N LYS A 155 10.68 -4.29 -2.23
CA LYS A 155 11.22 -2.92 -2.25
C LYS A 155 10.12 -1.87 -2.04
N LEU A 156 8.89 -2.17 -2.48
CA LEU A 156 7.73 -1.29 -2.35
C LEU A 156 6.49 -2.11 -2.01
N LEU A 157 5.76 -1.68 -1.00
CA LEU A 157 4.50 -2.25 -0.55
C LEU A 157 3.37 -1.24 -0.75
N PHE A 158 2.38 -1.61 -1.56
CA PHE A 158 1.13 -0.87 -1.71
C PHE A 158 0.04 -1.48 -0.83
N LEU A 159 -0.64 -0.65 -0.05
CA LEU A 159 -1.74 -1.07 0.83
C LEU A 159 -2.95 -0.17 0.62
N ASP A 160 -4.07 -0.73 0.16
CA ASP A 160 -5.30 0.02 -0.04
C ASP A 160 -6.22 -0.12 1.17
N GLU A 161 -6.36 0.97 1.95
CA GLU A 161 -7.14 1.07 3.20
C GLU A 161 -6.91 -0.12 4.16
N PRO A 162 -5.66 -0.42 4.54
CA PRO A 162 -5.36 -1.61 5.35
C PRO A 162 -5.98 -1.53 6.75
N GLU A 163 -6.33 -0.34 7.23
CA GLU A 163 -6.98 -0.11 8.52
C GLU A 163 -8.49 -0.37 8.52
N ALA A 164 -9.12 -0.53 7.35
CA ALA A 164 -10.57 -0.76 7.26
C ALA A 164 -11.00 -1.99 8.07
N ASN A 165 -12.10 -1.89 8.81
CA ASN A 165 -12.65 -2.96 9.68
C ASN A 165 -11.69 -3.45 10.80
N LEU A 166 -10.69 -2.65 11.18
CA LEU A 166 -9.88 -2.90 12.38
C LEU A 166 -10.37 -2.02 13.55
N ASP A 167 -10.26 -2.55 14.76
CA ASP A 167 -10.45 -1.77 15.99
C ASP A 167 -9.28 -0.80 16.19
N PRO A 168 -9.43 0.24 17.05
CA PRO A 168 -8.39 1.25 17.24
C PRO A 168 -7.03 0.70 17.66
N THR A 169 -7.01 -0.32 18.52
CA THR A 169 -5.76 -0.95 18.98
C THR A 169 -5.04 -1.69 17.84
N SER A 170 -5.80 -2.42 17.04
CA SER A 170 -5.29 -3.13 15.85
C SER A 170 -4.75 -2.16 14.79
N ARG A 171 -5.38 -0.98 14.62
CA ARG A 171 -4.89 0.07 13.72
C ARG A 171 -3.57 0.65 14.19
N LEU A 172 -3.42 0.91 15.49
CA LEU A 172 -2.15 1.38 16.05
C LEU A 172 -1.01 0.36 15.79
N LYS A 173 -1.25 -0.93 16.06
CA LYS A 173 -0.30 -2.01 15.77
C LYS A 173 0.05 -2.08 14.27
N LEU A 174 -0.93 -1.87 13.39
CA LEU A 174 -0.72 -1.81 11.95
C LEU A 174 0.27 -0.69 11.58
N TYR A 175 0.01 0.55 11.99
CA TYR A 175 0.87 1.69 11.65
C TYR A 175 2.28 1.56 12.24
N GLN A 176 2.41 1.02 13.46
CA GLN A 176 3.71 0.69 14.04
C GLN A 176 4.46 -0.34 13.17
N LYS A 177 3.79 -1.38 12.67
CA LYS A 177 4.40 -2.38 11.80
C LYS A 177 4.81 -1.78 10.44
N LEU A 178 4.00 -0.89 9.86
CA LEU A 178 4.37 -0.19 8.62
C LEU A 178 5.61 0.72 8.83
N TYR A 179 5.71 1.35 9.99
CA TYR A 179 6.89 2.13 10.36
C TYR A 179 8.14 1.25 10.54
N GLU A 180 8.00 0.05 11.12
CA GLU A 180 9.09 -0.93 11.20
C GLU A 180 9.56 -1.34 9.79
N PHE A 181 8.64 -1.61 8.86
CA PHE A 181 8.98 -1.94 7.46
C PHE A 181 9.78 -0.81 6.81
N LYS A 182 9.30 0.41 6.93
CA LYS A 182 10.02 1.59 6.46
C LYS A 182 11.41 1.71 7.08
N SER A 183 11.54 1.48 8.39
CA SER A 183 12.81 1.55 9.12
C SER A 183 13.83 0.50 8.64
N LYS A 184 13.35 -0.62 8.09
CA LYS A 184 14.15 -1.66 7.43
C LYS A 184 14.44 -1.36 5.95
N GLY A 185 14.04 -0.19 5.44
CA GLY A 185 14.33 0.27 4.06
C GLY A 185 13.22 -0.03 3.04
N MET A 186 12.11 -0.65 3.43
CA MET A 186 10.96 -0.87 2.56
C MET A 186 10.24 0.45 2.30
N ALA A 187 9.94 0.78 1.05
CA ALA A 187 8.99 1.85 0.75
C ALA A 187 7.57 1.36 0.98
N VAL A 188 6.75 2.12 1.70
CA VAL A 188 5.35 1.78 1.97
C VAL A 188 4.47 2.90 1.44
N PHE A 189 3.55 2.56 0.53
CA PHE A 189 2.54 3.47 0.00
C PHE A 189 1.16 3.00 0.45
N VAL A 190 0.53 3.77 1.32
CA VAL A 190 -0.72 3.38 1.98
C VAL A 190 -1.83 4.38 1.69
N SER A 191 -2.94 3.91 1.12
CA SER A 191 -4.14 4.74 1.02
C SER A 191 -4.86 4.76 2.36
N THR A 192 -5.33 5.93 2.78
CA THR A 192 -6.07 6.10 4.03
C THR A 192 -6.94 7.34 4.00
N HIS A 193 -7.98 7.34 4.84
CA HIS A 193 -8.73 8.54 5.20
C HIS A 193 -8.56 8.89 6.70
N LEU A 194 -7.78 8.10 7.46
CA LEU A 194 -7.58 8.24 8.92
C LEU A 194 -6.29 9.03 9.24
N ILE A 195 -6.28 10.31 8.85
CA ILE A 195 -5.12 11.20 8.99
C ILE A 195 -4.58 11.26 10.43
N ASN A 196 -5.49 11.36 11.42
CA ASN A 196 -5.09 11.53 12.82
C ASN A 196 -4.36 10.31 13.39
N GLU A 197 -4.56 9.12 12.80
CA GLU A 197 -3.93 7.89 13.27
C GLU A 197 -2.56 7.65 12.62
N ILE A 198 -2.39 8.05 11.34
CA ILE A 198 -1.15 7.81 10.58
C ILE A 198 -0.14 8.96 10.68
N LYS A 199 -0.55 10.15 11.10
CA LYS A 199 0.24 11.40 11.03
C LYS A 199 1.63 11.34 11.66
N ASP A 200 1.81 10.51 12.71
CA ASP A 200 3.06 10.39 13.44
C ASP A 200 4.07 9.45 12.79
N TYR A 201 3.67 8.75 11.72
CA TYR A 201 4.47 7.71 11.05
C TYR A 201 4.93 8.09 9.65
N VAL A 202 4.24 9.06 9.00
CA VAL A 202 4.44 9.36 7.57
C VAL A 202 5.58 10.35 7.32
N ASP A 203 6.32 10.11 6.23
CA ASP A 203 7.35 11.02 5.72
C ASP A 203 6.84 11.85 4.54
N MET A 204 5.93 11.30 3.77
CA MET A 204 5.39 11.87 2.54
C MET A 204 3.89 11.74 2.52
N ALA A 205 3.21 12.68 1.88
CA ALA A 205 1.80 12.54 1.58
C ALA A 205 1.47 13.01 0.17
N THR A 206 0.42 12.40 -0.40
CA THR A 206 -0.22 12.85 -1.63
C THR A 206 -1.72 12.94 -1.38
N PHE A 207 -2.30 14.10 -1.66
CA PHE A 207 -3.74 14.32 -1.53
C PHE A 207 -4.40 14.24 -2.90
N ILE A 208 -5.47 13.45 -2.98
CA ILE A 208 -6.29 13.31 -4.19
C ILE A 208 -7.73 13.75 -3.91
N THR A 209 -8.28 14.56 -4.80
CA THR A 209 -9.68 14.98 -4.78
C THR A 209 -10.22 15.02 -6.20
N HIS A 210 -11.44 14.47 -6.41
CA HIS A 210 -12.10 14.42 -7.72
C HIS A 210 -11.18 13.92 -8.86
N GLY A 211 -10.37 12.89 -8.59
CA GLY A 211 -9.47 12.29 -9.57
C GLY A 211 -8.20 13.10 -9.89
N ARG A 212 -7.95 14.21 -9.20
CA ARG A 212 -6.77 15.07 -9.39
C ARG A 212 -5.88 15.06 -8.17
N ILE A 213 -4.57 15.12 -8.39
CA ILE A 213 -3.62 15.31 -7.28
C ILE A 213 -3.69 16.79 -6.88
N ALA A 214 -4.20 17.03 -5.68
CA ALA A 214 -4.31 18.38 -5.12
C ALA A 214 -2.99 18.85 -4.51
N TRP A 215 -2.20 17.91 -3.96
CA TRP A 215 -0.90 18.21 -3.39
C TRP A 215 -0.08 16.91 -3.25
N THR A 216 1.24 17.02 -3.34
CA THR A 216 2.18 15.96 -3.02
C THR A 216 3.47 16.55 -2.48
N GLY A 217 4.04 15.94 -1.43
CA GLY A 217 5.26 16.46 -0.84
C GLY A 217 5.67 15.76 0.46
N LYS A 218 6.77 16.24 1.03
CA LYS A 218 7.31 15.78 2.30
C LYS A 218 6.50 16.34 3.46
N ILE A 219 6.34 15.53 4.49
CA ILE A 219 5.72 15.91 5.77
C ILE A 219 6.84 16.14 6.78
N GLU A 220 6.94 17.36 7.28
CA GLU A 220 7.96 17.73 8.24
C GLU A 220 7.57 17.45 9.70
N ASN A 221 6.26 17.47 9.96
CA ASN A 221 5.72 17.14 11.27
C ASN A 221 4.22 16.78 11.20
N HIS A 222 3.71 16.13 12.25
CA HIS A 222 2.33 15.66 12.33
C HIS A 222 1.26 16.78 12.24
N LYS A 223 1.57 18.01 12.66
CA LYS A 223 0.63 19.15 12.56
C LYS A 223 0.45 19.59 11.12
N GLN A 224 1.52 19.50 10.31
CA GLN A 224 1.48 19.86 8.90
C GLN A 224 0.54 18.96 8.12
N LEU A 225 0.53 17.63 8.36
CA LEU A 225 -0.37 16.71 7.65
C LEU A 225 -1.84 17.07 7.85
N ALA A 226 -2.24 17.38 9.10
CA ALA A 226 -3.60 17.78 9.41
C ALA A 226 -3.98 19.12 8.76
N SER A 227 -3.08 20.12 8.79
CA SER A 227 -3.28 21.42 8.15
C SER A 227 -3.42 21.30 6.63
N LEU A 228 -2.57 20.51 5.98
CA LEU A 228 -2.63 20.26 4.54
C LEU A 228 -3.94 19.55 4.17
N TYR A 229 -4.39 18.59 4.98
CA TYR A 229 -5.66 17.91 4.76
C TYR A 229 -6.84 18.89 4.79
N SER A 230 -6.92 19.75 5.81
CA SER A 230 -7.96 20.77 5.88
C SER A 230 -7.93 21.63 4.61
N LYS A 231 -6.78 22.17 4.26
CA LYS A 231 -6.60 23.04 3.09
C LYS A 231 -6.98 22.40 1.76
N TYR A 232 -6.55 21.16 1.50
CA TYR A 232 -6.69 20.55 0.16
C TYR A 232 -7.88 19.62 0.01
N ILE A 233 -8.45 19.14 1.11
CA ILE A 233 -9.58 18.20 1.08
C ILE A 233 -10.85 18.83 1.65
N LEU A 234 -10.81 19.50 2.82
CA LEU A 234 -12.02 20.01 3.47
C LEU A 234 -12.45 21.36 2.87
N ASP A 235 -11.54 22.31 2.70
CA ASP A 235 -11.87 23.66 2.22
C ASP A 235 -12.33 23.66 0.75
N ASN A 236 -11.91 22.68 -0.05
CA ASN A 236 -12.39 22.50 -1.41
C ASN A 236 -13.85 21.98 -1.52
N LYS A 237 -14.53 21.70 -0.39
CA LYS A 237 -15.96 21.33 -0.37
C LYS A 237 -16.88 22.53 -0.42
N GLU A 238 -16.42 23.71 0.00
CA GLU A 238 -17.26 24.91 0.09
C GLU A 238 -17.45 25.65 -1.24
N VAL A 239 -16.81 25.18 -2.31
CA VAL A 239 -16.88 25.78 -3.67
C VAL A 239 -17.70 24.87 -4.60
N LYS A 240 -18.96 24.58 -4.22
CA LYS A 240 -19.96 24.01 -5.13
C LYS A 240 -21.30 24.73 -5.00
#